data_a6989a3cc03407ca4c5587df5abdb369
#
_entry.id   a6989a3cc03407ca4c5587df5abdb369
#
_cell.length_a   1.000
_cell.length_b   1.000
_cell.length_c   1.000
_cell.angle_alpha   90.00
_cell.angle_beta   90.00
_cell.angle_gamma   90.00
#
_symmetry.space_group_name_H-M   'P 1'
#
loop_
_entity.id
_entity.type
_entity.pdbx_description
1 polymer ?
#
loop_
_entity_poly.entity_id
_entity_poly.type
_entity_poly.pdbx_seq_one_letter_code
_entity_poly.pdbx_strand_id
1 'polypeptide(L)'
;DAREILQAMPADLVPGVLQQMDPKDAAAIVAGLQPALAAEWLQQMPPGPAGDILKYLGPSDTRRIVNRMDPVALGNAVHAMGPDGVSVLRDLEDQLLRDVLSSLPILVSSSIIELASSNEAADILERAHPATTAGILMNLSPVKAAEILELMNDHNAGAALADMSVSSAASIVQYMNVDPAAQILRRLP
;
A
#
# COMPACT_ATOMS: atom_id res chain seq x y z
N ASP A 1 -28.50 -17.90 7.66
CA ASP A 1 -28.21 -16.94 6.57
C ASP A 1 -26.93 -17.39 5.81
N ALA A 2 -26.58 -16.69 4.71
CA ALA A 2 -25.42 -17.07 3.89
C ALA A 2 -24.13 -17.12 4.72
N ARG A 3 -23.93 -16.20 5.65
CA ARG A 3 -22.75 -16.16 6.53
C ARG A 3 -22.67 -17.40 7.44
N GLU A 4 -23.76 -17.81 8.04
CA GLU A 4 -23.80 -19.02 8.88
C GLU A 4 -23.48 -20.28 8.07
N ILE A 5 -23.99 -20.35 6.84
CA ILE A 5 -23.68 -21.46 5.93
C ILE A 5 -22.19 -21.50 5.63
N LEU A 6 -21.58 -20.35 5.24
CA LEU A 6 -20.15 -20.29 4.95
C LEU A 6 -19.29 -20.61 6.18
N GLN A 7 -19.68 -20.17 7.38
CA GLN A 7 -18.97 -20.52 8.62
C GLN A 7 -19.07 -22.02 8.99
N ALA A 8 -20.09 -22.70 8.51
CA ALA A 8 -20.26 -24.14 8.74
C ALA A 8 -19.58 -24.99 7.65
N MET A 9 -19.13 -24.38 6.56
CA MET A 9 -18.41 -25.06 5.50
C MET A 9 -16.94 -25.35 5.87
N PRO A 10 -16.27 -26.33 5.22
CA PRO A 10 -14.82 -26.47 5.29
C PRO A 10 -14.13 -25.16 4.89
N ALA A 11 -13.21 -24.70 5.74
CA ALA A 11 -12.59 -23.36 5.60
C ALA A 11 -11.83 -23.18 4.27
N ASP A 12 -11.27 -24.25 3.73
CA ASP A 12 -10.56 -24.28 2.45
C ASP A 12 -11.46 -24.07 1.22
N LEU A 13 -12.76 -24.31 1.35
CA LEU A 13 -13.72 -24.10 0.26
C LEU A 13 -14.31 -22.71 0.21
N VAL A 14 -14.35 -22.02 1.35
CA VAL A 14 -15.00 -20.70 1.47
C VAL A 14 -14.40 -19.62 0.55
N PRO A 15 -13.08 -19.47 0.45
CA PRO A 15 -12.48 -18.50 -0.48
C PRO A 15 -12.92 -18.75 -1.94
N GLY A 16 -13.03 -20.02 -2.34
CA GLY A 16 -13.51 -20.41 -3.68
C GLY A 16 -14.98 -20.02 -3.91
N VAL A 17 -15.83 -20.07 -2.91
CA VAL A 17 -17.22 -19.63 -3.00
C VAL A 17 -17.31 -18.11 -3.05
N LEU A 18 -16.61 -17.41 -2.14
CA LEU A 18 -16.64 -15.95 -2.08
C LEU A 18 -16.18 -15.29 -3.38
N GLN A 19 -15.15 -15.84 -4.05
CA GLN A 19 -14.63 -15.28 -5.31
C GLN A 19 -15.62 -15.42 -6.49
N GLN A 20 -16.64 -16.28 -6.39
CA GLN A 20 -17.67 -16.45 -7.42
C GLN A 20 -18.94 -15.61 -7.14
N MET A 21 -19.00 -14.98 -5.97
CA MET A 21 -20.09 -14.09 -5.60
C MET A 21 -19.88 -12.69 -6.19
N ASP A 22 -20.97 -11.92 -6.27
CA ASP A 22 -20.83 -10.47 -6.49
C ASP A 22 -19.96 -9.87 -5.37
N PRO A 23 -18.92 -9.06 -5.70
CA PRO A 23 -18.00 -8.53 -4.68
C PRO A 23 -18.68 -7.72 -3.57
N LYS A 24 -19.78 -7.03 -3.86
CA LYS A 24 -20.54 -6.27 -2.88
C LYS A 24 -21.27 -7.20 -1.89
N ASP A 25 -21.83 -8.31 -2.40
CA ASP A 25 -22.50 -9.29 -1.55
C ASP A 25 -21.47 -10.05 -0.68
N ALA A 26 -20.34 -10.42 -1.26
CA ALA A 26 -19.23 -11.02 -0.53
C ALA A 26 -18.71 -10.07 0.56
N ALA A 27 -18.53 -8.78 0.27
CA ALA A 27 -18.13 -7.77 1.24
C ALA A 27 -19.12 -7.64 2.40
N ALA A 28 -20.45 -7.68 2.13
CA ALA A 28 -21.46 -7.64 3.17
C ALA A 28 -21.38 -8.84 4.13
N ILE A 29 -21.02 -10.01 3.62
CA ILE A 29 -20.78 -11.21 4.44
C ILE A 29 -19.49 -11.04 5.25
N VAL A 30 -18.40 -10.64 4.61
CA VAL A 30 -17.07 -10.49 5.22
C VAL A 30 -17.08 -9.43 6.33
N ALA A 31 -17.81 -8.31 6.14
CA ALA A 31 -17.98 -7.26 7.16
C ALA A 31 -18.61 -7.78 8.47
N GLY A 32 -19.48 -8.77 8.37
CA GLY A 32 -20.14 -9.38 9.53
C GLY A 32 -19.34 -10.46 10.24
N LEU A 33 -18.13 -10.80 9.78
CA LEU A 33 -17.27 -11.82 10.36
C LEU A 33 -16.36 -11.25 11.48
N GLN A 34 -15.79 -12.16 12.27
CA GLN A 34 -14.65 -11.81 13.11
C GLN A 34 -13.47 -11.41 12.21
N PRO A 35 -12.76 -10.32 12.52
CA PRO A 35 -11.70 -9.79 11.65
C PRO A 35 -10.58 -10.80 11.29
N ALA A 36 -10.23 -11.68 12.23
CA ALA A 36 -9.23 -12.71 11.99
C ALA A 36 -9.69 -13.73 10.94
N LEU A 37 -10.95 -14.18 11.00
CA LEU A 37 -11.53 -15.12 10.06
C LEU A 37 -11.70 -14.47 8.67
N ALA A 38 -12.15 -13.22 8.64
CA ALA A 38 -12.25 -12.45 7.40
C ALA A 38 -10.89 -12.30 6.72
N ALA A 39 -9.84 -11.97 7.48
CA ALA A 39 -8.46 -11.87 6.98
C ALA A 39 -7.96 -13.22 6.45
N GLU A 40 -8.20 -14.32 7.20
CA GLU A 40 -7.81 -15.68 6.78
C GLU A 40 -8.43 -16.06 5.43
N TRP A 41 -9.73 -15.77 5.22
CA TRP A 41 -10.38 -16.10 3.96
C TRP A 41 -9.90 -15.21 2.80
N LEU A 42 -9.76 -13.89 3.04
CA LEU A 42 -9.29 -12.97 1.99
C LEU A 42 -7.86 -13.24 1.53
N GLN A 43 -6.95 -13.59 2.45
CA GLN A 43 -5.55 -13.86 2.09
C GLN A 43 -5.36 -15.20 1.36
N GLN A 44 -6.33 -16.12 1.44
CA GLN A 44 -6.32 -17.36 0.66
C GLN A 44 -6.94 -17.18 -0.74
N MET A 45 -7.55 -16.04 -1.02
CA MET A 45 -8.14 -15.73 -2.32
C MET A 45 -7.07 -15.20 -3.30
N PRO A 46 -7.29 -15.33 -4.62
CA PRO A 46 -6.50 -14.56 -5.59
C PRO A 46 -6.57 -13.05 -5.31
N PRO A 47 -5.48 -12.27 -5.57
CA PRO A 47 -5.42 -10.85 -5.24
C PRO A 47 -6.56 -10.00 -5.83
N GLY A 48 -6.98 -10.26 -7.08
CA GLY A 48 -8.08 -9.54 -7.73
C GLY A 48 -9.39 -9.63 -6.96
N PRO A 49 -9.97 -10.83 -6.79
CA PRO A 49 -11.19 -11.01 -5.99
C PRO A 49 -11.09 -10.50 -4.56
N ALA A 50 -9.93 -10.68 -3.89
CA ALA A 50 -9.72 -10.15 -2.55
C ALA A 50 -9.77 -8.60 -2.55
N GLY A 51 -9.09 -7.98 -3.50
CA GLY A 51 -9.11 -6.52 -3.68
C GLY A 51 -10.51 -5.99 -4.01
N ASP A 52 -11.26 -6.69 -4.87
CA ASP A 52 -12.62 -6.30 -5.21
C ASP A 52 -13.57 -6.33 -4.00
N ILE A 53 -13.41 -7.32 -3.12
CA ILE A 53 -14.16 -7.37 -1.85
C ILE A 53 -13.75 -6.21 -0.94
N LEU A 54 -12.45 -5.95 -0.78
CA LEU A 54 -11.94 -4.85 0.06
C LEU A 54 -12.48 -3.47 -0.37
N LYS A 55 -12.68 -3.23 -1.66
CA LYS A 55 -13.28 -1.99 -2.20
C LYS A 55 -14.69 -1.70 -1.67
N TYR A 56 -15.48 -2.74 -1.43
CA TYR A 56 -16.87 -2.61 -0.97
C TYR A 56 -17.01 -2.65 0.55
N LEU A 57 -15.95 -2.90 1.30
CA LEU A 57 -15.96 -2.80 2.76
C LEU A 57 -15.98 -1.34 3.20
N GLY A 58 -16.65 -1.07 4.30
CA GLY A 58 -16.58 0.24 4.96
C GLY A 58 -15.20 0.47 5.59
N PRO A 59 -14.73 1.73 5.74
CA PRO A 59 -13.38 2.05 6.23
C PRO A 59 -13.03 1.38 7.58
N SER A 60 -14.00 1.29 8.51
CA SER A 60 -13.78 0.66 9.81
C SER A 60 -13.57 -0.86 9.70
N ASP A 61 -14.33 -1.53 8.82
CA ASP A 61 -14.23 -2.96 8.60
C ASP A 61 -12.94 -3.30 7.84
N THR A 62 -12.61 -2.50 6.80
CA THR A 62 -11.35 -2.63 6.09
C THR A 62 -10.19 -2.57 7.07
N ARG A 63 -10.09 -1.51 7.91
CA ARG A 63 -9.00 -1.37 8.88
C ARG A 63 -8.90 -2.55 9.85
N ARG A 64 -10.04 -3.03 10.39
CA ARG A 64 -10.06 -4.17 11.32
C ARG A 64 -9.55 -5.46 10.68
N ILE A 65 -9.85 -5.67 9.42
CA ILE A 65 -9.52 -6.89 8.67
C ILE A 65 -8.09 -6.83 8.17
N VAL A 66 -7.67 -5.75 7.49
CA VAL A 66 -6.34 -5.64 6.88
C VAL A 66 -5.22 -5.70 7.91
N ASN A 67 -5.46 -5.20 9.14
CA ASN A 67 -4.49 -5.31 10.26
C ASN A 67 -4.29 -6.76 10.76
N ARG A 68 -4.98 -7.73 10.20
CA ARG A 68 -4.84 -9.16 10.49
C ARG A 68 -4.35 -9.98 9.29
N MET A 69 -4.22 -9.34 8.14
CA MET A 69 -3.74 -10.00 6.92
C MET A 69 -2.22 -10.12 6.91
N ASP A 70 -1.74 -11.15 6.22
CA ASP A 70 -0.32 -11.25 5.85
C ASP A 70 0.07 -10.05 4.97
N PRO A 71 1.23 -9.38 5.22
CA PRO A 71 1.64 -8.21 4.46
C PRO A 71 1.77 -8.44 2.95
N VAL A 72 2.24 -9.61 2.51
CA VAL A 72 2.38 -9.95 1.08
C VAL A 72 1.00 -10.11 0.44
N ALA A 73 0.10 -10.84 1.09
CA ALA A 73 -1.27 -11.04 0.60
C ALA A 73 -2.02 -9.71 0.52
N LEU A 74 -1.91 -8.87 1.56
CA LEU A 74 -2.50 -7.53 1.59
C LEU A 74 -1.94 -6.65 0.47
N GLY A 75 -0.62 -6.59 0.33
CA GLY A 75 0.03 -5.77 -0.69
C GLY A 75 -0.38 -6.17 -2.11
N ASN A 76 -0.49 -7.47 -2.40
CA ASN A 76 -0.97 -7.96 -3.69
C ASN A 76 -2.45 -7.61 -3.93
N ALA A 77 -3.31 -7.71 -2.90
CA ALA A 77 -4.71 -7.30 -3.01
C ALA A 77 -4.83 -5.79 -3.25
N VAL A 78 -4.07 -4.96 -2.51
CA VAL A 78 -3.99 -3.51 -2.68
C VAL A 78 -3.52 -3.15 -4.10
N HIS A 79 -2.48 -3.82 -4.62
CA HIS A 79 -2.04 -3.63 -6.00
C HIS A 79 -3.16 -3.94 -7.00
N ALA A 80 -3.89 -5.03 -6.81
CA ALA A 80 -5.01 -5.40 -7.66
C ALA A 80 -6.20 -4.43 -7.60
N MET A 81 -6.34 -3.68 -6.50
CA MET A 81 -7.36 -2.61 -6.37
C MET A 81 -7.08 -1.40 -7.27
N GLY A 82 -5.86 -1.25 -7.79
CA GLY A 82 -5.47 -0.07 -8.55
C GLY A 82 -5.51 1.21 -7.70
N PRO A 83 -6.07 2.34 -8.22
CA PRO A 83 -6.10 3.61 -7.48
C PRO A 83 -6.80 3.52 -6.12
N ASP A 84 -7.82 2.67 -5.97
CA ASP A 84 -8.55 2.51 -4.71
C ASP A 84 -7.66 1.94 -3.59
N GLY A 85 -6.63 1.17 -3.95
CA GLY A 85 -5.67 0.57 -3.01
C GLY A 85 -4.81 1.61 -2.27
N VAL A 86 -4.59 2.78 -2.85
CA VAL A 86 -3.80 3.87 -2.24
C VAL A 86 -4.44 4.31 -0.91
N SER A 87 -5.77 4.43 -0.87
CA SER A 87 -6.49 4.80 0.35
C SER A 87 -6.30 3.77 1.46
N VAL A 88 -6.25 2.48 1.11
CA VAL A 88 -5.98 1.40 2.08
C VAL A 88 -4.57 1.55 2.65
N LEU A 89 -3.54 1.76 1.83
CA LEU A 89 -2.16 1.95 2.31
C LEU A 89 -2.05 3.14 3.26
N ARG A 90 -2.68 4.25 2.93
CA ARG A 90 -2.66 5.46 3.77
C ARG A 90 -3.26 5.21 5.16
N ASP A 91 -4.30 4.39 5.24
CA ASP A 91 -5.02 4.09 6.48
C ASP A 91 -4.39 2.95 7.32
N LEU A 92 -3.32 2.29 6.83
CA LEU A 92 -2.61 1.26 7.58
C LEU A 92 -1.88 1.85 8.80
N GLU A 93 -1.68 1.03 9.83
CA GLU A 93 -0.73 1.33 10.91
C GLU A 93 0.71 1.33 10.37
N ASP A 94 1.58 2.17 10.94
CA ASP A 94 2.94 2.40 10.42
C ASP A 94 3.76 1.11 10.27
N GLN A 95 3.67 0.21 11.24
CA GLN A 95 4.41 -1.05 11.16
C GLN A 95 3.91 -1.92 10.01
N LEU A 96 2.59 -2.09 9.87
CA LEU A 96 2.01 -2.88 8.79
C LEU A 96 2.30 -2.25 7.42
N LEU A 97 2.24 -0.93 7.31
CA LEU A 97 2.61 -0.23 6.08
C LEU A 97 4.06 -0.53 5.67
N ARG A 98 5.01 -0.45 6.62
CA ARG A 98 6.41 -0.80 6.37
C ARG A 98 6.58 -2.25 5.93
N ASP A 99 5.89 -3.17 6.62
CA ASP A 99 5.95 -4.60 6.31
C ASP A 99 5.38 -4.88 4.91
N VAL A 100 4.25 -4.27 4.55
CA VAL A 100 3.65 -4.38 3.20
C VAL A 100 4.60 -3.86 2.13
N LEU A 101 5.09 -2.62 2.26
CA LEU A 101 5.96 -2.02 1.23
C LEU A 101 7.31 -2.74 1.10
N SER A 102 7.84 -3.30 2.20
CA SER A 102 9.12 -4.01 2.19
C SER A 102 9.00 -5.46 1.72
N SER A 103 7.83 -6.08 1.86
CA SER A 103 7.61 -7.48 1.46
C SER A 103 7.28 -7.64 -0.03
N LEU A 104 6.83 -6.57 -0.68
CA LEU A 104 6.52 -6.59 -2.10
C LEU A 104 7.77 -6.39 -2.96
N PRO A 105 7.80 -6.96 -4.18
CA PRO A 105 8.79 -6.55 -5.18
C PRO A 105 8.73 -5.04 -5.41
N ILE A 106 9.89 -4.39 -5.49
CA ILE A 106 9.97 -2.92 -5.57
C ILE A 106 9.15 -2.34 -6.72
N LEU A 107 9.07 -3.03 -7.86
CA LEU A 107 8.27 -2.61 -9.01
C LEU A 107 6.76 -2.59 -8.69
N VAL A 108 6.29 -3.52 -7.86
CA VAL A 108 4.89 -3.56 -7.42
C VAL A 108 4.60 -2.39 -6.49
N SER A 109 5.45 -2.15 -5.49
CA SER A 109 5.31 -1.00 -4.58
C SER A 109 5.36 0.32 -5.36
N SER A 110 6.28 0.44 -6.32
CA SER A 110 6.39 1.64 -7.18
C SER A 110 5.14 1.84 -8.04
N SER A 111 4.57 0.77 -8.61
CA SER A 111 3.34 0.90 -9.42
C SER A 111 2.13 1.32 -8.59
N ILE A 112 2.03 0.92 -7.32
CA ILE A 112 0.97 1.40 -6.42
C ILE A 112 1.16 2.91 -6.15
N ILE A 113 2.39 3.32 -5.81
CA ILE A 113 2.70 4.74 -5.54
C ILE A 113 2.57 5.61 -6.79
N GLU A 114 2.81 5.07 -7.99
CA GLU A 114 2.57 5.78 -9.25
C GLU A 114 1.10 6.17 -9.43
N LEU A 115 0.16 5.39 -8.90
CA LEU A 115 -1.29 5.67 -8.96
C LEU A 115 -1.74 6.74 -7.94
N ALA A 116 -0.95 6.97 -6.89
CA ALA A 116 -1.23 7.97 -5.87
C ALA A 116 -0.99 9.39 -6.40
N SER A 117 -1.70 10.40 -5.85
CA SER A 117 -1.28 11.79 -5.97
C SER A 117 0.06 12.00 -5.26
N SER A 118 0.82 13.05 -5.62
CA SER A 118 2.11 13.34 -4.99
C SER A 118 1.98 13.57 -3.47
N ASN A 119 0.88 14.16 -3.00
CA ASN A 119 0.59 14.31 -1.57
C ASN A 119 0.37 12.97 -0.86
N GLU A 120 -0.47 12.09 -1.43
CA GLU A 120 -0.74 10.77 -0.84
C GLU A 120 0.53 9.90 -0.85
N ALA A 121 1.31 9.98 -1.92
CA ALA A 121 2.59 9.30 -2.02
C ALA A 121 3.57 9.78 -0.94
N ALA A 122 3.68 11.09 -0.71
CA ALA A 122 4.52 11.65 0.34
C ALA A 122 4.09 11.16 1.73
N ASP A 123 2.78 11.23 2.05
CA ASP A 123 2.23 10.76 3.33
C ASP A 123 2.54 9.26 3.59
N ILE A 124 2.47 8.43 2.55
CA ILE A 124 2.78 7.00 2.63
C ILE A 124 4.30 6.79 2.82
N LEU A 125 5.11 7.45 1.99
CA LEU A 125 6.55 7.24 1.95
C LEU A 125 7.29 7.84 3.14
N GLU A 126 6.76 8.88 3.79
CA GLU A 126 7.29 9.41 5.05
C GLU A 126 7.28 8.38 6.18
N ARG A 127 6.34 7.44 6.14
CA ARG A 127 6.14 6.40 7.15
C ARG A 127 6.90 5.11 6.81
N ALA A 128 7.42 4.99 5.58
CA ALA A 128 8.20 3.85 5.11
C ALA A 128 9.67 3.91 5.58
N HIS A 129 10.41 2.83 5.38
CA HIS A 129 11.86 2.84 5.58
C HIS A 129 12.56 3.66 4.50
N PRO A 130 13.60 4.47 4.82
CA PRO A 130 14.31 5.28 3.84
C PRO A 130 14.79 4.49 2.62
N ALA A 131 15.37 3.31 2.82
CA ALA A 131 15.82 2.44 1.73
C ALA A 131 14.66 1.98 0.81
N THR A 132 13.48 1.68 1.38
CA THR A 132 12.28 1.34 0.59
C THR A 132 11.79 2.56 -0.18
N THR A 133 11.75 3.72 0.47
CA THR A 133 11.39 5.01 -0.15
C THR A 133 12.33 5.32 -1.31
N ALA A 134 13.64 5.23 -1.10
CA ALA A 134 14.64 5.43 -2.15
C ALA A 134 14.42 4.47 -3.35
N GLY A 135 14.24 3.19 -3.06
CA GLY A 135 13.95 2.18 -4.09
C GLY A 135 12.69 2.49 -4.90
N ILE A 136 11.62 2.90 -4.25
CA ILE A 136 10.36 3.30 -4.91
C ILE A 136 10.58 4.53 -5.78
N LEU A 137 11.14 5.61 -5.22
CA LEU A 137 11.36 6.87 -5.94
C LEU A 137 12.24 6.72 -7.18
N MET A 138 13.26 5.84 -7.12
CA MET A 138 14.11 5.54 -8.29
C MET A 138 13.37 4.83 -9.43
N ASN A 139 12.20 4.25 -9.17
CA ASN A 139 11.37 3.57 -10.17
C ASN A 139 10.18 4.42 -10.66
N LEU A 140 9.99 5.61 -10.11
CA LEU A 140 9.02 6.61 -10.61
C LEU A 140 9.67 7.51 -11.67
N SER A 141 8.84 8.30 -12.35
CA SER A 141 9.38 9.38 -13.19
C SER A 141 10.15 10.38 -12.32
N PRO A 142 11.30 10.91 -12.76
CA PRO A 142 12.07 11.87 -11.97
C PRO A 142 11.28 13.12 -11.55
N VAL A 143 10.33 13.55 -12.36
CA VAL A 143 9.44 14.69 -12.05
C VAL A 143 8.54 14.35 -10.87
N LYS A 144 7.87 13.20 -10.91
CA LYS A 144 6.98 12.78 -9.81
C LYS A 144 7.77 12.50 -8.53
N ALA A 145 8.94 11.89 -8.65
CA ALA A 145 9.82 11.66 -7.50
C ALA A 145 10.27 12.99 -6.85
N ALA A 146 10.57 14.01 -7.65
CA ALA A 146 10.89 15.36 -7.17
C ALA A 146 9.71 16.00 -6.44
N GLU A 147 8.51 15.97 -7.03
CA GLU A 147 7.28 16.48 -6.38
C GLU A 147 7.01 15.80 -5.03
N ILE A 148 7.20 14.48 -4.94
CA ILE A 148 7.02 13.74 -3.70
C ILE A 148 8.05 14.17 -2.65
N LEU A 149 9.34 14.27 -3.02
CA LEU A 149 10.39 14.71 -2.10
C LEU A 149 10.16 16.12 -1.57
N GLU A 150 9.66 17.03 -2.42
CA GLU A 150 9.31 18.40 -2.01
C GLU A 150 8.16 18.47 -0.99
N LEU A 151 7.29 17.47 -1.00
CA LEU A 151 6.13 17.38 -0.08
C LEU A 151 6.46 16.65 1.22
N MET A 152 7.54 15.84 1.24
CA MET A 152 8.02 15.16 2.42
C MET A 152 8.73 16.12 3.37
N ASN A 153 8.84 15.76 4.65
CA ASN A 153 9.70 16.52 5.55
C ASN A 153 11.18 16.37 5.15
N ASP A 154 11.98 17.42 5.32
CA ASP A 154 13.38 17.49 4.86
C ASP A 154 14.25 16.35 5.39
N HIS A 155 13.98 15.85 6.59
CA HIS A 155 14.76 14.77 7.20
C HIS A 155 14.54 13.45 6.49
N ASN A 156 13.28 13.07 6.25
CA ASN A 156 12.93 11.82 5.57
C ASN A 156 13.30 11.87 4.09
N ALA A 157 13.10 13.02 3.44
CA ALA A 157 13.54 13.25 2.06
C ALA A 157 15.07 13.13 1.93
N GLY A 158 15.82 13.73 2.86
CA GLY A 158 17.28 13.63 2.92
C GLY A 158 17.75 12.20 3.16
N ALA A 159 17.13 11.47 4.08
CA ALA A 159 17.44 10.06 4.33
C ALA A 159 17.18 9.18 3.09
N ALA A 160 16.08 9.39 2.37
CA ALA A 160 15.80 8.69 1.14
C ALA A 160 16.83 9.00 0.04
N LEU A 161 17.23 10.27 -0.13
CA LEU A 161 18.27 10.66 -1.09
C LEU A 161 19.64 10.05 -0.73
N ALA A 162 19.97 9.93 0.56
CA ALA A 162 21.23 9.32 1.01
C ALA A 162 21.32 7.82 0.66
N ASP A 163 20.18 7.13 0.60
CA ASP A 163 20.12 5.71 0.21
C ASP A 163 20.11 5.49 -1.32
N MET A 164 20.09 6.57 -2.12
CA MET A 164 20.17 6.49 -3.59
C MET A 164 21.61 6.54 -4.09
N SER A 165 21.84 6.06 -5.33
CA SER A 165 23.08 6.38 -6.04
C SER A 165 23.12 7.89 -6.33
N VAL A 166 24.33 8.46 -6.34
CA VAL A 166 24.52 9.90 -6.65
C VAL A 166 23.87 10.28 -7.99
N SER A 167 23.98 9.41 -9.00
CA SER A 167 23.38 9.64 -10.32
C SER A 167 21.84 9.65 -10.27
N SER A 168 21.23 8.74 -9.49
CA SER A 168 19.78 8.69 -9.33
C SER A 168 19.27 9.90 -8.55
N ALA A 169 19.93 10.25 -7.44
CA ALA A 169 19.58 11.43 -6.66
C ALA A 169 19.69 12.71 -7.51
N ALA A 170 20.78 12.89 -8.27
CA ALA A 170 20.95 14.03 -9.15
C ALA A 170 19.88 14.11 -10.25
N SER A 171 19.47 12.96 -10.80
CA SER A 171 18.41 12.91 -11.84
C SER A 171 17.05 13.33 -11.31
N ILE A 172 16.80 13.19 -10.01
CA ILE A 172 15.56 13.63 -9.35
C ILE A 172 15.67 15.10 -8.92
N VAL A 173 16.75 15.45 -8.21
CA VAL A 173 16.96 16.81 -7.64
C VAL A 173 16.96 17.91 -8.70
N GLN A 174 17.41 17.63 -9.94
CA GLN A 174 17.36 18.60 -11.03
C GLN A 174 15.94 19.08 -11.39
N TYR A 175 14.91 18.32 -11.03
CA TYR A 175 13.50 18.68 -11.26
C TYR A 175 12.85 19.36 -10.06
N MET A 176 13.55 19.45 -8.91
CA MET A 176 13.06 20.11 -7.72
C MET A 176 13.18 21.64 -7.81
N ASN A 177 12.31 22.33 -7.08
CA ASN A 177 12.50 23.76 -6.81
C ASN A 177 13.76 23.99 -5.99
N VAL A 178 14.42 25.12 -6.21
CA VAL A 178 15.75 25.42 -5.61
C VAL A 178 15.72 25.42 -4.09
N ASP A 179 14.68 26.01 -3.48
CA ASP A 179 14.60 26.15 -2.03
C ASP A 179 14.39 24.80 -1.31
N PRO A 180 13.41 23.96 -1.68
CA PRO A 180 13.29 22.60 -1.13
C PRO A 180 14.55 21.75 -1.36
N ALA A 181 15.10 21.78 -2.56
CA ALA A 181 16.32 21.02 -2.87
C ALA A 181 17.48 21.42 -1.94
N ALA A 182 17.69 22.72 -1.71
CA ALA A 182 18.73 23.21 -0.80
C ALA A 182 18.48 22.81 0.66
N GLN A 183 17.23 22.80 1.11
CA GLN A 183 16.85 22.39 2.47
C GLN A 183 17.12 20.89 2.69
N ILE A 184 16.68 20.07 1.76
CA ILE A 184 16.85 18.61 1.83
C ILE A 184 18.34 18.23 1.73
N LEU A 185 19.10 18.83 0.80
CA LEU A 185 20.52 18.54 0.64
C LEU A 185 21.37 18.89 1.86
N ARG A 186 20.95 19.88 2.67
CA ARG A 186 21.60 20.20 3.96
C ARG A 186 21.38 19.13 5.03
N ARG A 187 20.42 18.23 4.83
CA ARG A 187 20.13 17.12 5.76
C ARG A 187 20.86 15.83 5.41
N LEU A 188 21.57 15.81 4.27
CA LEU A 188 22.42 14.69 3.93
C LEU A 188 23.54 14.55 4.97
N PRO A 189 23.91 13.28 5.35
CA PRO A 189 24.99 13.00 6.29
C PRO A 189 26.37 13.43 5.78
#